data_773ece0b0ec8c5d4f3c862f16cee38ba
#
_entry.id   773ece0b0ec8c5d4f3c862f16cee38ba
#
_cell.length_a   1.000
_cell.length_b   1.000
_cell.length_c   1.000
_cell.angle_alpha   90.00
_cell.angle_beta   90.00
_cell.angle_gamma   90.00
#
_symmetry.space_group_name_H-M   'P 1'
#
loop_
_entity.id
_entity.type
_entity.pdbx_description
1 polymer ?
#
loop_
_entity_poly.entity_id
_entity_poly.type
_entity_poly.pdbx_seq_one_letter_code
_entity_poly.pdbx_strand_id
1 'polypeptide(L)'
;MTQLAVSGASGKTGWRVVEEALKRGRSVRAIVRPASVLPSALAQAEQEGRLEVRRLELDSAEALLHALQGCTELVIATGARPSINLAGPLQVDAWGVQAQVQACRSLGLKRVVLVSSLCAGRWLHPLNLFGLILVWKRLGERCLECSGLDWTVIRPGGLSED
;
A
#
# COMPACT_ATOMS: atom_id res chain seq x y z
N MET A 1 3.28 18.77 11.41
CA MET A 1 2.55 17.53 11.76
C MET A 1 3.04 16.42 10.84
N THR A 2 3.28 15.21 11.37
CA THR A 2 3.71 14.05 10.57
C THR A 2 2.50 13.49 9.83
N GLN A 3 2.49 13.59 8.50
CA GLN A 3 1.41 13.03 7.68
C GLN A 3 1.74 11.59 7.28
N LEU A 4 0.83 10.66 7.58
CA LEU A 4 0.90 9.27 7.17
C LEU A 4 0.22 9.11 5.81
N ALA A 5 0.92 8.58 4.81
CA ALA A 5 0.29 8.10 3.59
C ALA A 5 -0.10 6.62 3.72
N VAL A 6 -1.25 6.24 3.19
CA VAL A 6 -1.71 4.85 3.08
C VAL A 6 -2.08 4.57 1.64
N SER A 7 -1.31 3.71 0.98
CA SER A 7 -1.58 3.25 -0.38
C SER A 7 -2.45 1.99 -0.35
N GLY A 8 -3.40 1.91 -1.28
CA GLY A 8 -4.41 0.85 -1.25
C GLY A 8 -5.49 1.06 -0.18
N ALA A 9 -5.74 2.30 0.20
CA ALA A 9 -6.65 2.69 1.27
C ALA A 9 -8.12 2.29 1.03
N SER A 10 -8.53 1.95 -0.19
CA SER A 10 -9.86 1.40 -0.49
C SER A 10 -9.95 -0.12 -0.32
N GLY A 11 -8.83 -0.80 -0.09
CA GLY A 11 -8.79 -2.25 0.15
C GLY A 11 -9.17 -2.61 1.59
N LYS A 12 -9.53 -3.89 1.81
CA LYS A 12 -9.98 -4.41 3.12
C LYS A 12 -9.02 -4.11 4.28
N THR A 13 -7.72 -4.17 4.05
CA THR A 13 -6.71 -3.83 5.05
C THR A 13 -6.45 -2.33 5.10
N GLY A 14 -6.32 -1.69 3.93
CA GLY A 14 -5.91 -0.29 3.84
C GLY A 14 -6.85 0.68 4.55
N TRP A 15 -8.17 0.52 4.38
CA TRP A 15 -9.12 1.43 5.04
C TRP A 15 -9.11 1.27 6.57
N ARG A 16 -8.87 0.05 7.10
CA ARG A 16 -8.73 -0.19 8.54
C ARG A 16 -7.46 0.47 9.11
N VAL A 17 -6.37 0.48 8.33
CA VAL A 17 -5.15 1.22 8.69
C VAL A 17 -5.44 2.72 8.75
N VAL A 18 -6.18 3.26 7.78
CA VAL A 18 -6.60 4.68 7.78
C VAL A 18 -7.44 4.98 9.02
N GLU A 19 -8.47 4.17 9.28
CA GLU A 19 -9.36 4.34 10.43
C GLU A 19 -8.59 4.34 11.76
N GLU A 20 -7.72 3.35 11.95
CA GLU A 20 -6.92 3.24 13.19
C GLU A 20 -5.95 4.41 13.36
N ALA A 21 -5.33 4.87 12.28
CA ALA A 21 -4.46 6.04 12.33
C ALA A 21 -5.23 7.32 12.70
N LEU A 22 -6.44 7.50 12.16
CA LEU A 22 -7.33 8.61 12.50
C LEU A 22 -7.79 8.56 13.98
N LYS A 23 -8.13 7.36 14.49
CA LYS A 23 -8.47 7.14 15.91
C LYS A 23 -7.32 7.54 16.84
N ARG A 24 -6.08 7.34 16.39
CA ARG A 24 -4.85 7.77 17.12
C ARG A 24 -4.50 9.25 16.92
N GLY A 25 -5.39 10.03 16.33
CA GLY A 25 -5.21 11.48 16.14
C GLY A 25 -4.21 11.85 15.04
N ARG A 26 -3.87 10.93 14.14
CA ARG A 26 -2.95 11.22 13.02
C ARG A 26 -3.69 11.83 11.85
N SER A 27 -3.02 12.75 11.15
CA SER A 27 -3.46 13.19 9.82
C SER A 27 -3.05 12.14 8.78
N VAL A 28 -3.99 11.75 7.92
CA VAL A 28 -3.79 10.66 6.96
C VAL A 28 -4.03 11.13 5.54
N ARG A 29 -3.18 10.69 4.60
CA ARG A 29 -3.41 10.79 3.17
C ARG A 29 -3.68 9.41 2.60
N ALA A 30 -4.90 9.17 2.16
CA ALA A 30 -5.32 7.95 1.50
C ALA A 30 -5.02 8.01 0.00
N ILE A 31 -4.24 7.07 -0.50
CA ILE A 31 -3.93 6.90 -1.92
C ILE A 31 -4.77 5.75 -2.46
N VAL A 32 -5.64 6.04 -3.42
CA VAL A 32 -6.58 5.09 -4.00
C VAL A 32 -6.59 5.20 -5.53
N ARG A 33 -7.02 4.13 -6.21
CA ARG A 33 -7.23 4.18 -7.67
C ARG A 33 -8.39 5.12 -8.01
N PRO A 34 -8.40 5.73 -9.21
CA PRO A 34 -9.44 6.70 -9.62
C PRO A 34 -10.88 6.21 -9.42
N ALA A 35 -11.17 4.96 -9.80
CA ALA A 35 -12.50 4.36 -9.71
C ALA A 35 -12.84 3.77 -8.31
N SER A 36 -11.94 3.87 -7.32
CA SER A 36 -12.17 3.29 -6.00
C SER A 36 -13.07 4.15 -5.14
N VAL A 37 -13.93 3.49 -4.38
CA VAL A 37 -14.78 4.13 -3.36
C VAL A 37 -14.22 3.80 -1.98
N LEU A 38 -14.11 4.82 -1.12
CA LEU A 38 -13.75 4.65 0.28
C LEU A 38 -15.02 4.29 1.10
N PRO A 39 -14.88 3.53 2.19
CA PRO A 39 -15.98 3.28 3.12
C PRO A 39 -16.56 4.59 3.68
N SER A 40 -17.89 4.63 3.80
CA SER A 40 -18.61 5.80 4.35
C SER A 40 -18.17 6.18 5.76
N ALA A 41 -17.66 5.23 6.54
CA ALA A 41 -17.07 5.46 7.87
C ALA A 41 -15.93 6.49 7.88
N LEU A 42 -15.27 6.72 6.74
CA LEU A 42 -14.18 7.68 6.61
C LEU A 42 -14.64 9.08 6.16
N ALA A 43 -15.90 9.24 5.75
CA ALA A 43 -16.43 10.48 5.18
C ALA A 43 -16.35 11.66 6.16
N GLN A 44 -16.61 11.43 7.45
CA GLN A 44 -16.52 12.47 8.47
C GLN A 44 -15.08 12.99 8.61
N ALA A 45 -14.10 12.11 8.63
CA ALA A 45 -12.69 12.50 8.75
C ALA A 45 -12.19 13.30 7.52
N GLU A 46 -12.73 13.00 6.33
CA GLU A 46 -12.46 13.77 5.12
C GLU A 46 -13.06 15.18 5.21
N GLN A 47 -14.31 15.31 5.66
CA GLN A 47 -14.97 16.60 5.88
C GLN A 47 -14.25 17.45 6.95
N GLU A 48 -13.74 16.83 8.00
CA GLU A 48 -12.97 17.50 9.05
C GLU A 48 -11.53 17.84 8.66
N GLY A 49 -11.09 17.50 7.45
CA GLY A 49 -9.74 17.76 6.96
C GLY A 49 -8.64 16.90 7.61
N ARG A 50 -9.00 15.86 8.35
CA ARG A 50 -8.06 14.89 8.95
C ARG A 50 -7.66 13.79 7.99
N LEU A 51 -8.48 13.54 6.95
CA LEU A 51 -8.23 12.61 5.87
C LEU A 51 -8.18 13.36 4.55
N GLU A 52 -7.06 13.27 3.86
CA GLU A 52 -6.89 13.75 2.48
C GLU A 52 -6.93 12.55 1.52
N VAL A 53 -7.72 12.64 0.45
CA VAL A 53 -7.83 11.55 -0.54
C VAL A 53 -7.14 11.95 -1.84
N ARG A 54 -6.18 11.13 -2.28
CA ARG A 54 -5.49 11.24 -3.57
C ARG A 54 -5.84 10.07 -4.48
N ARG A 55 -6.29 10.38 -5.69
CA ARG A 55 -6.73 9.42 -6.69
C ARG A 55 -5.71 9.36 -7.82
N LEU A 56 -5.01 8.23 -7.95
CA LEU A 56 -3.98 8.03 -8.99
C LEU A 56 -3.78 6.55 -9.30
N GLU A 57 -3.21 6.28 -10.46
CA GLU A 57 -2.65 4.97 -10.78
C GLU A 57 -1.20 4.91 -10.26
N LEU A 58 -0.77 3.72 -9.81
CA LEU A 58 0.54 3.53 -9.16
C LEU A 58 1.71 3.36 -10.16
N ASP A 59 1.44 3.39 -11.45
CA ASP A 59 2.43 3.31 -12.52
C ASP A 59 3.03 4.68 -12.90
N SER A 60 2.41 5.77 -12.47
CA SER A 60 2.91 7.13 -12.70
C SER A 60 3.86 7.57 -11.57
N ALA A 61 5.16 7.59 -11.85
CA ALA A 61 6.18 8.05 -10.90
C ALA A 61 5.95 9.51 -10.47
N GLU A 62 5.58 10.39 -11.40
CA GLU A 62 5.31 11.79 -11.12
C GLU A 62 4.08 11.96 -10.20
N ALA A 63 2.98 11.24 -10.48
CA ALA A 63 1.80 11.27 -9.65
C ALA A 63 2.09 10.75 -8.23
N LEU A 64 2.92 9.71 -8.09
CA LEU A 64 3.36 9.19 -6.79
C LEU A 64 4.21 10.20 -6.02
N LEU A 65 5.18 10.85 -6.66
CA LEU A 65 5.98 11.90 -6.04
C LEU A 65 5.09 13.03 -5.52
N HIS A 66 4.17 13.51 -6.34
CA HIS A 66 3.23 14.56 -5.95
C HIS A 66 2.30 14.11 -4.81
N ALA A 67 1.80 12.88 -4.88
CA ALA A 67 0.91 12.33 -3.86
C ALA A 67 1.61 12.10 -2.50
N LEU A 68 2.91 11.81 -2.49
CA LEU A 68 3.68 11.56 -1.26
C LEU A 68 4.40 12.80 -0.73
N GLN A 69 4.37 13.91 -1.45
CA GLN A 69 5.01 15.16 -1.01
C GLN A 69 4.46 15.62 0.33
N GLY A 70 5.35 15.93 1.27
CA GLY A 70 5.00 16.34 2.63
C GLY A 70 4.61 15.21 3.57
N CYS A 71 4.52 13.96 3.09
CA CYS A 71 4.38 12.80 3.96
C CYS A 71 5.73 12.40 4.57
N THR A 72 5.68 11.83 5.76
CA THR A 72 6.87 11.34 6.47
C THR A 72 6.94 9.83 6.52
N GLU A 73 5.81 9.16 6.37
CA GLU A 73 5.67 7.72 6.46
C GLU A 73 4.69 7.21 5.40
N LEU A 74 4.91 5.99 4.90
CA LEU A 74 4.02 5.31 3.98
C LEU A 74 3.69 3.90 4.47
N VAL A 75 2.40 3.56 4.49
CA VAL A 75 1.93 2.17 4.58
C VAL A 75 1.47 1.72 3.20
N ILE A 76 2.11 0.69 2.65
CA ILE A 76 1.75 0.05 1.40
C ILE A 76 0.84 -1.14 1.73
N ALA A 77 -0.47 -0.95 1.56
CA ALA A 77 -1.49 -1.98 1.73
C ALA A 77 -2.13 -2.37 0.38
N THR A 78 -1.44 -2.09 -0.72
CA THR A 78 -1.84 -2.55 -2.06
C THR A 78 -1.58 -4.04 -2.18
N GLY A 79 -2.46 -4.74 -2.90
CA GLY A 79 -2.29 -6.13 -3.23
C GLY A 79 -3.21 -6.50 -4.38
N ALA A 80 -2.72 -7.35 -5.29
CA ALA A 80 -3.55 -7.88 -6.34
C ALA A 80 -4.60 -8.83 -5.73
N ARG A 81 -5.83 -8.72 -6.23
CA ARG A 81 -6.85 -9.74 -5.95
C ARG A 81 -6.59 -10.93 -6.87
N PRO A 82 -6.78 -12.17 -6.38
CA PRO A 82 -6.78 -13.33 -7.24
C PRO A 82 -7.77 -13.11 -8.39
N SER A 83 -7.31 -13.13 -9.63
CA SER A 83 -8.12 -12.90 -10.82
C SER A 83 -7.57 -13.69 -11.98
N ILE A 84 -8.34 -13.78 -13.05
CA ILE A 84 -7.92 -14.40 -14.32
C ILE A 84 -6.82 -13.59 -15.00
N ASN A 85 -6.68 -12.32 -14.68
CA ASN A 85 -5.58 -11.48 -15.18
C ASN A 85 -4.28 -11.84 -14.45
N LEU A 86 -3.47 -12.70 -15.04
CA LEU A 86 -2.21 -13.18 -14.48
C LEU A 86 -1.11 -12.10 -14.39
N ALA A 87 -1.25 -10.99 -15.11
CA ALA A 87 -0.31 -9.86 -15.04
C ALA A 87 -0.60 -8.91 -13.86
N GLY A 88 -1.81 -8.95 -13.31
CA GLY A 88 -2.20 -8.07 -12.20
C GLY A 88 -1.27 -8.14 -10.99
N PRO A 89 -0.88 -9.33 -10.49
CA PRO A 89 0.06 -9.46 -9.37
C PRO A 89 1.44 -8.85 -9.65
N LEU A 90 1.98 -9.02 -10.85
CA LEU A 90 3.26 -8.41 -11.24
C LEU A 90 3.17 -6.88 -11.21
N GLN A 91 2.10 -6.32 -11.76
CA GLN A 91 1.91 -4.86 -11.82
C GLN A 91 1.73 -4.25 -10.43
N VAL A 92 0.96 -4.89 -9.55
CA VAL A 92 0.61 -4.33 -8.24
C VAL A 92 1.64 -4.70 -7.16
N ASP A 93 1.99 -5.99 -7.04
CA ASP A 93 2.80 -6.50 -5.94
C ASP A 93 4.31 -6.36 -6.18
N ALA A 94 4.76 -6.19 -7.43
CA ALA A 94 6.15 -5.93 -7.74
C ALA A 94 6.39 -4.49 -8.22
N TRP A 95 5.92 -4.13 -9.41
CA TRP A 95 6.20 -2.81 -10.00
C TRP A 95 5.56 -1.67 -9.23
N GLY A 96 4.30 -1.83 -8.76
CA GLY A 96 3.63 -0.82 -7.94
C GLY A 96 4.35 -0.58 -6.61
N VAL A 97 4.87 -1.64 -5.97
CA VAL A 97 5.69 -1.50 -4.74
C VAL A 97 7.02 -0.82 -5.06
N GLN A 98 7.70 -1.23 -6.14
CA GLN A 98 8.97 -0.63 -6.56
C GLN A 98 8.84 0.87 -6.82
N ALA A 99 7.80 1.29 -7.55
CA ALA A 99 7.56 2.70 -7.86
C ALA A 99 7.31 3.53 -6.57
N GLN A 100 6.54 2.99 -5.64
CA GLN A 100 6.29 3.64 -4.35
C GLN A 100 7.56 3.75 -3.50
N VAL A 101 8.37 2.69 -3.42
CA VAL A 101 9.66 2.68 -2.70
C VAL A 101 10.62 3.71 -3.30
N GLN A 102 10.68 3.81 -4.63
CA GLN A 102 11.52 4.80 -5.31
C GLN A 102 11.07 6.23 -5.01
N ALA A 103 9.77 6.50 -5.03
CA ALA A 103 9.22 7.81 -4.67
C ALA A 103 9.54 8.17 -3.20
N CYS A 104 9.42 7.20 -2.28
CA CYS A 104 9.80 7.39 -0.87
C CYS A 104 11.27 7.76 -0.69
N ARG A 105 12.17 7.09 -1.43
CA ARG A 105 13.61 7.41 -1.42
C ARG A 105 13.86 8.82 -1.92
N SER A 106 13.27 9.19 -3.05
CA SER A 106 13.44 10.52 -3.65
C SER A 106 12.96 11.65 -2.74
N LEU A 107 11.93 11.41 -1.96
CA LEU A 107 11.35 12.39 -1.03
C LEU A 107 11.92 12.32 0.39
N GLY A 108 12.78 11.33 0.68
CA GLY A 108 13.39 11.14 2.00
C GLY A 108 12.37 10.78 3.09
N LEU A 109 11.36 9.95 2.78
CA LEU A 109 10.42 9.46 3.80
C LEU A 109 11.18 8.71 4.89
N LYS A 110 10.73 8.88 6.15
CA LYS A 110 11.41 8.32 7.32
C LYS A 110 11.15 6.83 7.50
N ARG A 111 9.93 6.37 7.14
CA ARG A 111 9.52 4.97 7.35
C ARG A 111 8.57 4.49 6.27
N VAL A 112 8.76 3.23 5.87
CA VAL A 112 7.85 2.52 4.96
C VAL A 112 7.44 1.18 5.56
N VAL A 113 6.14 0.93 5.62
CA VAL A 113 5.56 -0.34 6.08
C VAL A 113 4.89 -1.03 4.90
N LEU A 114 5.28 -2.27 4.62
CA LEU A 114 4.68 -3.09 3.55
C LEU A 114 3.83 -4.22 4.13
N VAL A 115 2.57 -4.27 3.76
CA VAL A 115 1.69 -5.41 4.06
C VAL A 115 1.85 -6.46 2.97
N SER A 116 2.52 -7.56 3.32
CA SER A 116 2.80 -8.69 2.45
C SER A 116 1.92 -9.92 2.80
N SER A 117 2.45 -11.13 2.73
CA SER A 117 1.79 -12.38 3.07
C SER A 117 2.77 -13.36 3.72
N LEU A 118 2.31 -14.17 4.68
CA LEU A 118 3.12 -15.19 5.35
C LEU A 118 3.76 -16.19 4.36
N CYS A 119 3.09 -16.49 3.26
CA CYS A 119 3.56 -17.41 2.24
C CYS A 119 4.40 -16.74 1.13
N ALA A 120 4.78 -15.45 1.26
CA ALA A 120 5.58 -14.75 0.25
C ALA A 120 6.88 -15.52 -0.05
N GLY A 121 7.14 -15.78 -1.34
CA GLY A 121 8.32 -16.53 -1.81
C GLY A 121 8.15 -18.06 -1.84
N ARG A 122 7.02 -18.63 -1.44
CA ARG A 122 6.77 -20.09 -1.58
C ARG A 122 6.33 -20.43 -2.99
N TRP A 123 7.22 -21.00 -3.80
CA TRP A 123 6.98 -21.31 -5.21
C TRP A 123 5.85 -22.33 -5.46
N LEU A 124 5.76 -23.38 -4.64
CA LEU A 124 4.79 -24.49 -4.81
C LEU A 124 3.47 -24.26 -4.07
N HIS A 125 3.17 -23.02 -3.68
CA HIS A 125 1.92 -22.72 -2.99
C HIS A 125 0.76 -22.53 -3.98
N PRO A 126 -0.45 -23.08 -3.71
CA PRO A 126 -1.60 -22.99 -4.62
C PRO A 126 -1.96 -21.57 -5.06
N LEU A 127 -1.73 -20.56 -4.24
CA LEU A 127 -1.96 -19.15 -4.60
C LEU A 127 -1.12 -18.66 -5.79
N ASN A 128 -0.02 -19.34 -6.11
CA ASN A 128 0.77 -19.01 -7.30
C ASN A 128 0.11 -19.41 -8.62
N LEU A 129 -0.93 -20.24 -8.60
CA LEU A 129 -1.76 -20.51 -9.78
C LEU A 129 -2.50 -19.25 -10.28
N PHE A 130 -2.63 -18.24 -9.44
CA PHE A 130 -3.20 -16.92 -9.78
C PHE A 130 -2.12 -15.91 -10.15
N GLY A 131 -1.21 -16.25 -11.06
CA GLY A 131 -0.21 -15.34 -11.60
C GLY A 131 1.02 -15.12 -10.71
N LEU A 132 1.49 -16.15 -10.00
CA LEU A 132 2.69 -16.12 -9.16
C LEU A 132 2.66 -15.04 -8.07
N ILE A 133 1.49 -14.77 -7.51
CA ILE A 133 1.25 -13.66 -6.57
C ILE A 133 2.25 -13.63 -5.39
N LEU A 134 2.63 -14.80 -4.85
CA LEU A 134 3.57 -14.88 -3.72
C LEU A 134 5.02 -14.62 -4.13
N VAL A 135 5.35 -14.88 -5.38
CA VAL A 135 6.67 -14.59 -5.95
C VAL A 135 6.84 -13.07 -6.11
N TRP A 136 5.82 -12.41 -6.69
CA TRP A 136 5.84 -10.97 -6.87
C TRP A 136 5.82 -10.20 -5.56
N LYS A 137 5.08 -10.70 -4.56
CA LYS A 137 5.14 -10.15 -3.20
C LYS A 137 6.56 -10.22 -2.62
N ARG A 138 7.24 -11.34 -2.77
CA ARG A 138 8.63 -11.47 -2.30
C ARG A 138 9.58 -10.53 -3.05
N LEU A 139 9.35 -10.30 -4.33
CA LEU A 139 10.14 -9.32 -5.10
C LEU A 139 9.93 -7.90 -4.57
N GLY A 140 8.68 -7.51 -4.29
CA GLY A 140 8.35 -6.23 -3.66
C GLY A 140 9.02 -6.06 -2.28
N GLU A 141 9.01 -7.11 -1.44
CA GLU A 141 9.73 -7.11 -0.16
C GLU A 141 11.23 -6.87 -0.35
N ARG A 142 11.88 -7.60 -1.28
CA ARG A 142 13.30 -7.42 -1.58
C ARG A 142 13.63 -6.01 -2.05
N CYS A 143 12.79 -5.43 -2.88
CA CYS A 143 12.96 -4.04 -3.30
C CYS A 143 12.99 -3.09 -2.10
N LEU A 144 12.09 -3.29 -1.14
CA LEU A 144 12.05 -2.49 0.09
C LEU A 144 13.26 -2.78 1.00
N GLU A 145 13.62 -4.04 1.20
CA GLU A 145 14.79 -4.47 2.00
C GLU A 145 16.09 -3.81 1.50
N CYS A 146 16.24 -3.68 0.18
CA CYS A 146 17.42 -3.08 -0.45
C CYS A 146 17.32 -1.54 -0.64
N SER A 147 16.27 -0.92 -0.15
CA SER A 147 15.98 0.50 -0.43
C SER A 147 16.86 1.48 0.36
N GLY A 148 17.41 1.08 1.49
CA GLY A 148 18.09 1.98 2.45
C GLY A 148 17.15 2.84 3.30
N LEU A 149 15.83 2.64 3.20
CA LEU A 149 14.82 3.28 4.06
C LEU A 149 14.69 2.55 5.40
N ASP A 150 14.14 3.20 6.43
CA ASP A 150 13.63 2.48 7.60
C ASP A 150 12.35 1.74 7.21
N TRP A 151 12.37 0.41 7.23
CA TRP A 151 11.27 -0.39 6.71
C TRP A 151 10.78 -1.45 7.70
N THR A 152 9.52 -1.81 7.52
CA THR A 152 8.89 -2.95 8.21
C THR A 152 8.05 -3.74 7.21
N VAL A 153 8.19 -5.06 7.18
CA VAL A 153 7.33 -5.96 6.41
C VAL A 153 6.43 -6.74 7.37
N ILE A 154 5.12 -6.62 7.18
CA ILE A 154 4.10 -7.37 7.93
C ILE A 154 3.60 -8.49 7.03
N ARG A 155 3.71 -9.74 7.49
CA ARG A 155 3.28 -10.95 6.76
C ARG A 155 2.12 -11.64 7.49
N PRO A 156 0.88 -11.20 7.29
CA PRO A 156 -0.28 -11.86 7.90
C PRO A 156 -0.49 -13.26 7.32
N GLY A 157 -0.92 -14.20 8.14
CA GLY A 157 -1.27 -15.56 7.72
C GLY A 157 -2.65 -15.64 7.08
N GLY A 158 -3.58 -14.87 7.58
CA GLY A 158 -4.93 -14.65 7.08
C GLY A 158 -5.51 -13.44 7.80
N LEU A 159 -6.37 -12.72 7.11
CA LEU A 159 -7.07 -11.56 7.68
C LEU A 159 -8.55 -11.94 7.73
N SER A 160 -9.11 -12.10 8.94
CA SER A 160 -10.54 -12.25 9.15
C SER A 160 -11.24 -10.89 8.99
N GLU A 161 -12.55 -10.94 8.76
CA GLU A 161 -13.39 -9.75 8.64
C GLU A 161 -14.11 -9.41 9.94
N ASP A 162 -13.83 -10.17 11.01
CA ASP A 162 -14.45 -10.04 12.34
C ASP A 162 -13.90 -8.82 13.10
#